data_8f9b89ba465987117e547ceba9482388
#
_entry.id   8f9b89ba465987117e547ceba9482388
#
_cell.length_a   1.000
_cell.length_b   1.000
_cell.length_c   1.000
_cell.angle_alpha   90.00
_cell.angle_beta   90.00
_cell.angle_gamma   90.00
#
_symmetry.space_group_name_H-M   'P 1'
#
loop_
_entity.id
_entity.type
_entity.pdbx_description
1 polymer ?
#
loop_
_entity_poly.entity_id
_entity_poly.type
_entity_poly.pdbx_seq_one_letter_code
_entity_poly.pdbx_strand_id
1 'polypeptide(L)'
;MLHHIIVKWKDNVDKQETSQKVRSLYESAVEIPGIHDVIIKDNVIARPNRYDLMIALDMDEDALVTWGNSELHLKWKSEYGSLIESKCIFDCE
;
A
#
# COMPACT_ATOMS: atom_id res chain seq x y z
N MET A 1 -7.98 4.05 13.09
CA MET A 1 -7.83 2.71 12.47
C MET A 1 -6.60 2.70 11.59
N LEU A 2 -5.86 1.61 11.63
CA LEU A 2 -4.74 1.38 10.73
C LEU A 2 -5.17 0.38 9.65
N HIS A 3 -5.23 0.85 8.42
CA HIS A 3 -5.55 0.05 7.24
C HIS A 3 -4.24 -0.40 6.60
N HIS A 4 -3.95 -1.70 6.64
CA HIS A 4 -2.72 -2.27 6.10
C HIS A 4 -2.96 -2.88 4.74
N ILE A 5 -2.08 -2.57 3.80
CA ILE A 5 -2.00 -3.18 2.49
C ILE A 5 -0.62 -3.83 2.42
N ILE A 6 -0.58 -5.14 2.38
CA ILE A 6 0.68 -5.90 2.41
C ILE A 6 0.78 -6.66 1.11
N VAL A 7 1.86 -6.44 0.35
CA VAL A 7 1.98 -6.98 -1.00
C VAL A 7 3.25 -7.78 -1.20
N LYS A 8 3.11 -8.81 -2.02
CA LYS A 8 4.22 -9.59 -2.56
C LYS A 8 4.26 -9.33 -4.06
N TRP A 9 5.39 -8.85 -4.56
CA TRP A 9 5.56 -8.59 -5.99
C TRP A 9 5.85 -9.88 -6.76
N LYS A 10 5.52 -9.87 -8.05
CA LYS A 10 5.94 -10.94 -8.95
C LYS A 10 7.47 -10.97 -9.06
N ASP A 11 8.04 -12.12 -9.40
CA ASP A 11 9.48 -12.34 -9.42
C ASP A 11 10.24 -11.41 -10.38
N ASN A 12 9.61 -10.98 -11.47
CA ASN A 12 10.23 -10.12 -12.47
C ASN A 12 10.21 -8.63 -12.12
N VAL A 13 9.68 -8.26 -10.96
CA VAL A 13 9.57 -6.86 -10.53
C VAL A 13 10.86 -6.41 -9.85
N ASP A 14 11.36 -5.24 -10.23
CA ASP A 14 12.44 -4.57 -9.50
C ASP A 14 11.86 -4.00 -8.21
N LYS A 15 12.08 -4.69 -7.09
CA LYS A 15 11.46 -4.39 -5.81
C LYS A 15 11.88 -3.04 -5.24
N GLN A 16 13.16 -2.70 -5.37
CA GLN A 16 13.69 -1.45 -4.84
C GLN A 16 13.12 -0.24 -5.59
N GLU A 17 13.14 -0.29 -6.92
CA GLU A 17 12.60 0.77 -7.76
C GLU A 17 11.10 0.94 -7.55
N THR A 18 10.38 -0.18 -7.51
CA THR A 18 8.93 -0.19 -7.31
C THR A 18 8.55 0.38 -5.94
N SER A 19 9.30 0.04 -4.89
CA SER A 19 9.10 0.59 -3.55
C SER A 19 9.21 2.11 -3.55
N GLN A 20 10.22 2.66 -4.23
CA GLN A 20 10.40 4.11 -4.32
C GLN A 20 9.22 4.79 -5.04
N LYS A 21 8.75 4.19 -6.12
CA LYS A 21 7.60 4.70 -6.88
C LYS A 21 6.32 4.67 -6.05
N VAL A 22 6.10 3.60 -5.31
CA VAL A 22 4.93 3.47 -4.43
C VAL A 22 4.98 4.52 -3.33
N ARG A 23 6.14 4.75 -2.73
CA ARG A 23 6.31 5.81 -1.72
C ARG A 23 5.93 7.16 -2.28
N SER A 24 6.38 7.49 -3.49
CA SER A 24 6.04 8.75 -4.15
C SER A 24 4.55 8.87 -4.43
N LEU A 25 3.92 7.79 -4.88
CA LEU A 25 2.49 7.77 -5.13
C LEU A 25 1.69 8.06 -3.86
N TYR A 26 2.09 7.47 -2.73
CA TYR A 26 1.34 7.55 -1.47
C TYR A 26 1.61 8.83 -0.67
N GLU A 27 2.56 9.68 -1.10
CA GLU A 27 2.82 10.95 -0.42
C GLU A 27 1.57 11.82 -0.28
N SER A 28 0.70 11.81 -1.28
CA SER A 28 -0.54 12.59 -1.28
C SER A 28 -1.69 11.94 -0.52
N ALA A 29 -1.52 10.74 0.04
CA ALA A 29 -2.60 10.05 0.72
C ALA A 29 -3.16 10.85 1.90
N VAL A 30 -2.33 11.63 2.60
CA VAL A 30 -2.75 12.46 3.72
C VAL A 30 -3.68 13.62 3.31
N GLU A 31 -3.77 13.91 2.01
CA GLU A 31 -4.69 14.91 1.49
C GLU A 31 -6.11 14.36 1.34
N ILE A 32 -6.29 13.04 1.39
CA ILE A 32 -7.60 12.40 1.32
C ILE A 32 -8.30 12.61 2.66
N PRO A 33 -9.55 13.12 2.66
CA PRO A 33 -10.28 13.36 3.90
C PRO A 33 -10.36 12.10 4.77
N GLY A 34 -9.96 12.23 6.04
CA GLY A 34 -9.97 11.15 7.02
C GLY A 34 -8.70 10.32 7.07
N ILE A 35 -7.73 10.55 6.20
CA ILE A 35 -6.41 9.90 6.27
C ILE A 35 -5.43 10.86 6.93
N HIS A 36 -4.81 10.42 8.03
CA HIS A 36 -3.96 11.25 8.88
C HIS A 36 -2.48 11.00 8.72
N ASP A 37 -2.09 9.78 8.37
CA ASP A 37 -0.68 9.41 8.22
C ASP A 37 -0.52 8.21 7.28
N VAL A 38 0.66 8.08 6.71
CA VAL A 38 1.05 6.97 5.83
C VAL A 38 2.38 6.41 6.30
N ILE A 39 2.43 5.12 6.53
CA ILE A 39 3.66 4.41 6.92
C ILE A 39 3.92 3.34 5.86
N ILE A 40 5.10 3.37 5.26
CA ILE A 40 5.50 2.37 4.27
C ILE A 40 6.80 1.73 4.72
N LYS A 41 6.81 0.40 4.80
CA LYS A 41 7.96 -0.37 5.23
C LYS A 41 8.28 -1.46 4.22
N ASP A 42 9.58 -1.64 3.95
CA ASP A 42 10.08 -2.74 3.14
C ASP A 42 10.43 -3.92 4.02
N ASN A 43 10.15 -5.13 3.53
CA ASN A 43 10.60 -6.35 4.18
C ASN A 43 12.13 -6.44 4.11
N VAL A 44 12.76 -6.86 5.20
CA VAL A 44 14.24 -6.96 5.29
C VAL A 44 14.74 -8.41 5.35
N ILE A 45 13.84 -9.39 5.37
CA ILE A 45 14.20 -10.81 5.44
C ILE A 45 13.79 -11.51 4.15
N ALA A 46 14.76 -11.97 3.39
CA ALA A 46 14.53 -12.65 2.12
C ALA A 46 14.21 -14.12 2.34
N ARG A 47 12.93 -14.45 2.53
CA ARG A 47 12.43 -15.84 2.68
C ARG A 47 11.14 -16.02 1.89
N PRO A 48 10.85 -17.27 1.43
CA PRO A 48 9.66 -17.50 0.57
C PRO A 48 8.33 -17.17 1.22
N ASN A 49 8.23 -17.22 2.55
CA ASN A 49 6.98 -16.95 3.27
C ASN A 49 6.82 -15.48 3.68
N ARG A 50 7.59 -14.58 3.09
CA ARG A 50 7.53 -13.14 3.38
C ARG A 50 6.83 -12.39 2.26
N TYR A 51 6.12 -11.32 2.64
CA TYR A 51 5.68 -10.29 1.72
C TYR A 51 6.80 -9.26 1.53
N ASP A 52 6.66 -8.37 0.56
CA ASP A 52 7.74 -7.46 0.18
C ASP A 52 7.58 -6.05 0.72
N LEU A 53 6.34 -5.56 0.80
CA LEU A 53 6.05 -4.18 1.16
C LEU A 53 4.79 -4.10 2.00
N MET A 54 4.83 -3.26 3.04
CA MET A 54 3.66 -2.95 3.85
C MET A 54 3.35 -1.46 3.74
N ILE A 55 2.10 -1.15 3.45
CA ILE A 55 1.55 0.21 3.48
C ILE A 55 0.52 0.25 4.60
N ALA A 56 0.67 1.18 5.54
CA ALA A 56 -0.31 1.39 6.60
C ALA A 56 -0.85 2.82 6.49
N LEU A 57 -2.16 2.94 6.38
CA LEU A 57 -2.85 4.22 6.37
C LEU A 57 -3.56 4.41 7.71
N ASP A 58 -3.16 5.44 8.44
CA ASP A 58 -3.88 5.85 9.65
C ASP A 58 -5.07 6.68 9.23
N MET A 59 -6.27 6.15 9.43
CA MET A 59 -7.48 6.79 8.92
C MET A 59 -8.64 6.66 9.90
N ASP A 60 -9.61 7.54 9.75
CA ASP A 60 -10.92 7.39 10.38
C ASP A 60 -11.60 6.17 9.73
N GLU A 61 -12.34 5.39 10.53
CA GLU A 61 -12.98 4.17 10.04
C GLU A 61 -13.91 4.43 8.86
N ASP A 62 -14.63 5.54 8.90
CA ASP A 62 -15.55 5.93 7.80
C ASP A 62 -14.81 6.45 6.56
N ALA A 63 -13.50 6.70 6.64
CA ALA A 63 -12.72 7.12 5.48
C ALA A 63 -12.40 5.97 4.51
N LEU A 64 -12.67 4.74 4.88
CA LEU A 64 -12.35 3.58 4.05
C LEU A 64 -13.05 3.64 2.70
N VAL A 65 -14.29 4.08 2.66
CA VAL A 65 -15.06 4.25 1.41
C VAL A 65 -14.45 5.36 0.56
N THR A 66 -14.12 6.50 1.17
CA THR A 66 -13.48 7.62 0.48
C THR A 66 -12.14 7.20 -0.11
N TRP A 67 -11.34 6.45 0.66
CA TRP A 67 -10.08 5.88 0.18
C TRP A 67 -10.31 4.99 -1.04
N GLY A 68 -11.25 4.04 -0.96
CA GLY A 68 -11.54 3.10 -2.04
C GLY A 68 -11.96 3.76 -3.34
N ASN A 69 -12.59 4.93 -3.26
CA ASN A 69 -13.05 5.70 -4.43
C ASN A 69 -12.06 6.80 -4.86
N SER A 70 -10.94 6.96 -4.16
CA SER A 70 -9.97 8.01 -4.43
C SER A 70 -9.20 7.77 -5.72
N GLU A 71 -8.75 8.86 -6.35
CA GLU A 71 -7.86 8.80 -7.52
C GLU A 71 -6.59 8.01 -7.21
N LEU A 72 -6.03 8.20 -6.01
CA LEU A 72 -4.82 7.51 -5.58
C LEU A 72 -5.03 6.00 -5.58
N HIS A 73 -6.13 5.53 -4.99
CA HIS A 73 -6.45 4.10 -4.93
C HIS A 73 -6.66 3.51 -6.34
N LEU A 74 -7.37 4.24 -7.20
CA LEU A 74 -7.57 3.82 -8.60
C LEU A 74 -6.23 3.73 -9.33
N LYS A 75 -5.35 4.70 -9.13
CA LYS A 75 -4.01 4.73 -9.73
C LYS A 75 -3.14 3.60 -9.20
N TRP A 76 -3.18 3.36 -7.89
CA TRP A 76 -2.52 2.21 -7.26
C TRP A 76 -2.92 0.91 -7.94
N LYS A 77 -4.21 0.68 -8.11
CA LYS A 77 -4.72 -0.53 -8.76
C LYS A 77 -4.30 -0.62 -10.23
N SER A 78 -4.41 0.47 -10.98
CA SER A 78 -4.13 0.45 -12.41
C SER A 78 -2.64 0.33 -12.73
N GLU A 79 -1.78 0.94 -11.93
CA GLU A 79 -0.33 0.94 -12.19
C GLU A 79 0.39 -0.26 -11.57
N TYR A 80 -0.06 -0.73 -10.42
CA TYR A 80 0.65 -1.75 -9.65
C TYR A 80 -0.08 -3.07 -9.52
N GLY A 81 -1.38 -3.12 -9.81
CA GLY A 81 -2.16 -4.34 -9.65
C GLY A 81 -1.59 -5.54 -10.42
N SER A 82 -1.12 -5.31 -11.65
CA SER A 82 -0.55 -6.38 -12.48
C SER A 82 0.83 -6.85 -12.03
N LEU A 83 1.50 -6.09 -11.16
CA LEU A 83 2.81 -6.42 -10.62
C LEU A 83 2.74 -7.23 -9.34
N ILE A 84 1.55 -7.33 -8.74
CA ILE A 84 1.33 -7.98 -7.45
C ILE A 84 1.03 -9.46 -7.68
N GLU A 85 1.81 -10.33 -7.01
CA GLU A 85 1.54 -11.75 -6.98
C GLU A 85 0.50 -12.10 -5.92
N SER A 86 0.62 -11.48 -4.75
CA SER A 86 -0.24 -11.77 -3.61
C SER A 86 -0.42 -10.53 -2.75
N LYS A 87 -1.61 -10.36 -2.19
CA LYS A 87 -1.95 -9.19 -1.38
C LYS A 87 -2.76 -9.61 -0.16
N CYS A 88 -2.51 -8.94 0.95
CA CYS A 88 -3.24 -9.11 2.20
C CYS A 88 -3.70 -7.74 2.70
N ILE A 89 -4.97 -7.64 3.09
CA ILE A 89 -5.53 -6.44 3.72
C ILE A 89 -5.79 -6.78 5.19
N PHE A 90 -5.40 -5.87 6.08
CA PHE A 90 -5.60 -6.05 7.51
C PHE A 90 -5.94 -4.72 8.16
N ASP A 91 -7.06 -4.67 8.86
CA ASP A 91 -7.51 -3.47 9.56
C ASP A 91 -7.46 -3.70 11.06
N CYS A 92 -6.86 -2.75 11.79
CA CYS A 92 -6.76 -2.81 13.26
C CYS A 92 -6.79 -1.42 13.87
N GLU A 93 -6.83 -1.36 15.19
CA GLU A 93 -6.74 -0.09 15.93
C GLU A 93 -5.30 0.36 16.17
#